data_a524f7e60e689990c78569c360077120
#
_entry.id   a524f7e60e689990c78569c360077120
#
_cell.length_a   1.000
_cell.length_b   1.000
_cell.length_c   1.000
_cell.angle_alpha   90.00
_cell.angle_beta   90.00
_cell.angle_gamma   90.00
#
_symmetry.space_group_name_H-M   'P 1'
#
loop_
_entity.id
_entity.type
_entity.pdbx_description
1 polymer ?
#
loop_
_entity_poly.entity_id
_entity_poly.type
_entity_poly.pdbx_seq_one_letter_code
_entity_poly.pdbx_strand_id
1 'polypeptide(L)'
;MFTVLVSPVPWVFSAKGDSKDTWNGFKKERNEIFDVVKQSGRNGVLLMSADRHRSDLWKIQREGLYPLYEFNSSRLTNQHVHPEMAGAEFSYNKKQSFGIVEFDTTTSDPTVEYRIINIDGKQIHSREIARSEITYDQKGK
;
A
#
# COMPACT_ATOMS: atom_id res chain seq x y z
N MET A 1 -16.19 -1.23 -7.52
CA MET A 1 -16.00 -1.35 -6.04
C MET A 1 -14.54 -1.60 -5.74
N PHE A 2 -13.99 -0.99 -4.68
CA PHE A 2 -12.66 -1.29 -4.14
C PHE A 2 -12.75 -2.29 -3.00
N THR A 3 -11.67 -3.04 -2.77
CA THR A 3 -11.51 -3.94 -1.62
C THR A 3 -10.19 -3.59 -0.94
N VAL A 4 -10.21 -3.40 0.37
CA VAL A 4 -9.00 -3.06 1.13
C VAL A 4 -8.64 -4.22 2.04
N LEU A 5 -7.41 -4.72 1.92
CA LEU A 5 -6.82 -5.68 2.84
C LEU A 5 -5.94 -4.93 3.82
N VAL A 6 -6.22 -5.08 5.10
CA VAL A 6 -5.52 -4.37 6.18
C VAL A 6 -4.65 -5.36 6.96
N SER A 7 -3.40 -4.98 7.21
CA SER A 7 -2.45 -5.74 8.03
C SER A 7 -1.79 -4.81 9.05
N PRO A 8 -1.51 -5.27 10.28
CA PRO A 8 -0.76 -4.47 11.24
C PRO A 8 0.69 -4.23 10.81
N VAL A 9 1.23 -5.08 9.93
CA VAL A 9 2.61 -4.99 9.43
C VAL A 9 2.65 -4.92 7.90
N PRO A 10 3.76 -4.40 7.32
CA PRO A 10 3.85 -4.25 5.87
C PRO A 10 3.69 -5.54 5.08
N TRP A 11 2.93 -5.46 3.99
CA TRP A 11 2.76 -6.53 3.01
C TRP A 11 4.00 -6.72 2.14
N VAL A 12 4.72 -5.64 1.84
CA VAL A 12 5.97 -5.71 1.06
C VAL A 12 7.07 -6.35 1.88
N PHE A 13 7.79 -7.31 1.30
CA PHE A 13 8.82 -8.08 2.03
C PHE A 13 10.01 -7.23 2.47
N SER A 14 10.40 -6.24 1.69
CA SER A 14 11.61 -5.46 1.92
C SER A 14 11.44 -4.29 2.91
N ALA A 15 10.23 -4.06 3.44
CA ALA A 15 9.96 -2.89 4.29
C ALA A 15 10.79 -2.84 5.58
N LYS A 16 11.36 -3.97 6.03
CA LYS A 16 12.20 -4.10 7.23
C LYS A 16 13.40 -5.03 7.02
N GLY A 17 13.97 -5.07 5.82
CA GLY A 17 15.04 -6.01 5.51
C GLY A 17 14.61 -7.45 5.79
N ASP A 18 15.46 -8.23 6.50
CA ASP A 18 15.24 -9.66 6.78
C ASP A 18 14.42 -9.93 8.06
N SER A 19 13.82 -8.92 8.66
CA SER A 19 13.03 -9.08 9.88
C SER A 19 11.86 -10.03 9.69
N LYS A 20 11.70 -10.98 10.62
CA LYS A 20 10.67 -12.02 10.60
C LYS A 20 9.39 -11.63 11.32
N ASP A 21 9.34 -10.47 11.94
CA ASP A 21 8.14 -9.91 12.59
C ASP A 21 7.22 -9.15 11.62
N THR A 22 7.40 -9.36 10.33
CA THR A 22 6.58 -8.86 9.23
C THR A 22 6.19 -10.02 8.33
N TRP A 23 5.45 -9.78 7.24
CA TRP A 23 5.16 -10.80 6.23
C TRP A 23 6.40 -11.46 5.62
N ASN A 24 7.59 -10.88 5.81
CA ASN A 24 8.85 -11.53 5.44
C ASN A 24 9.11 -12.83 6.24
N GLY A 25 8.56 -12.94 7.46
CA GLY A 25 8.56 -14.16 8.26
C GLY A 25 7.49 -15.19 7.85
N PHE A 26 6.46 -14.74 7.10
CA PHE A 26 5.27 -15.52 6.73
C PHE A 26 5.02 -15.46 5.22
N LYS A 27 6.08 -15.64 4.43
CA LYS A 27 6.06 -15.46 2.96
C LYS A 27 5.05 -16.37 2.27
N LYS A 28 4.89 -17.60 2.77
CA LYS A 28 3.97 -18.59 2.20
C LYS A 28 2.54 -18.12 2.35
N GLU A 29 2.13 -17.80 3.56
CA GLU A 29 0.77 -17.34 3.89
C GLU A 29 0.43 -16.04 3.15
N ARG A 30 1.37 -15.08 3.11
CA ARG A 30 1.18 -13.84 2.36
C ARG A 30 0.96 -14.13 0.86
N ASN A 31 1.73 -15.04 0.28
CA ASN A 31 1.60 -15.41 -1.12
C ASN A 31 0.29 -16.13 -1.38
N GLU A 32 -0.18 -17.00 -0.48
CA GLU A 32 -1.49 -17.66 -0.57
C GLU A 32 -2.63 -16.63 -0.60
N ILE A 33 -2.56 -15.58 0.24
CA ILE A 33 -3.56 -14.48 0.22
C ILE A 33 -3.58 -13.80 -1.16
N PHE A 34 -2.42 -13.51 -1.74
CA PHE A 34 -2.34 -12.88 -3.06
C PHE A 34 -2.75 -13.83 -4.19
N ASP A 35 -2.54 -15.15 -4.03
CA ASP A 35 -3.05 -16.16 -4.95
C ASP A 35 -4.58 -16.21 -4.93
N VAL A 36 -5.20 -16.08 -3.76
CA VAL A 36 -6.66 -15.97 -3.64
C VAL A 36 -7.18 -14.72 -4.35
N VAL A 37 -6.49 -13.57 -4.20
CA VAL A 37 -6.85 -12.35 -4.96
C VAL A 37 -6.80 -12.61 -6.45
N LYS A 38 -5.71 -13.22 -6.93
CA LYS A 38 -5.54 -13.56 -8.36
C LYS A 38 -6.62 -14.53 -8.85
N GLN A 39 -6.86 -15.62 -8.14
CA GLN A 39 -7.81 -16.68 -8.53
C GLN A 39 -9.27 -16.20 -8.51
N SER A 40 -9.59 -15.28 -7.60
CA SER A 40 -10.94 -14.71 -7.51
C SER A 40 -11.30 -13.82 -8.69
N GLY A 41 -10.31 -13.40 -9.51
CA GLY A 41 -10.51 -12.41 -10.57
C GLY A 41 -10.97 -11.04 -10.06
N ARG A 42 -10.86 -10.80 -8.74
CA ARG A 42 -11.31 -9.56 -8.11
C ARG A 42 -10.39 -8.41 -8.50
N ASN A 43 -11.01 -7.38 -9.07
CA ASN A 43 -10.34 -6.13 -9.41
C ASN A 43 -10.39 -5.12 -8.24
N GLY A 44 -9.46 -4.14 -8.19
CA GLY A 44 -9.52 -3.02 -7.25
C GLY A 44 -9.14 -3.39 -5.83
N VAL A 45 -8.21 -4.32 -5.65
CA VAL A 45 -7.68 -4.65 -4.34
C VAL A 45 -6.52 -3.71 -4.01
N LEU A 46 -6.60 -3.13 -2.82
CA LEU A 46 -5.62 -2.23 -2.22
C LEU A 46 -5.15 -2.80 -0.89
N LEU A 47 -3.97 -2.43 -0.47
CA LEU A 47 -3.36 -2.89 0.78
C LEU A 47 -3.14 -1.71 1.72
N MET A 48 -3.41 -1.90 2.99
CA MET A 48 -3.05 -0.95 4.05
C MET A 48 -2.21 -1.65 5.11
N SER A 49 -1.26 -0.90 5.68
CA SER A 49 -0.41 -1.39 6.75
C SER A 49 0.13 -0.28 7.66
N ALA A 50 0.83 -0.68 8.73
CA ALA A 50 1.42 0.20 9.73
C ALA A 50 2.82 -0.28 10.18
N ASP A 51 3.19 -0.03 11.44
CA ASP A 51 4.37 -0.53 12.18
C ASP A 51 5.73 0.07 11.77
N ARG A 52 5.88 0.76 10.64
CA ARG A 52 7.22 1.18 10.16
C ARG A 52 7.70 2.54 10.65
N HIS A 53 6.96 3.22 11.52
CA HIS A 53 7.29 4.55 12.05
C HIS A 53 7.72 5.56 10.98
N ARG A 54 7.11 5.42 9.81
CA ARG A 54 7.21 6.29 8.64
C ARG A 54 5.96 6.12 7.78
N SER A 55 5.80 6.93 6.76
CA SER A 55 4.72 6.78 5.78
C SER A 55 5.31 6.40 4.42
N ASP A 56 4.82 5.32 3.84
CA ASP A 56 5.29 4.78 2.56
C ASP A 56 4.13 4.59 1.58
N LEU A 57 4.44 4.71 0.30
CA LEU A 57 3.64 4.18 -0.81
C LEU A 57 4.46 3.10 -1.51
N TRP A 58 3.92 1.90 -1.58
CA TRP A 58 4.53 0.78 -2.28
C TRP A 58 3.69 0.33 -3.47
N LYS A 59 4.36 -0.15 -4.51
CA LYS A 59 3.75 -0.82 -5.66
C LYS A 59 4.34 -2.22 -5.77
N ILE A 60 3.54 -3.22 -5.42
CA ILE A 60 3.95 -4.63 -5.43
C ILE A 60 3.57 -5.23 -6.77
N GLN A 61 4.57 -5.63 -7.55
CA GLN A 61 4.39 -6.34 -8.81
C GLN A 61 4.33 -7.85 -8.57
N ARG A 62 3.43 -8.53 -9.30
CA ARG A 62 3.32 -9.98 -9.27
C ARG A 62 2.84 -10.49 -10.64
N GLU A 63 3.44 -11.58 -11.10
CA GLU A 63 3.09 -12.18 -12.37
C GLU A 63 1.62 -12.59 -12.42
N GLY A 64 0.93 -12.17 -13.49
CA GLY A 64 -0.48 -12.46 -13.72
C GLY A 64 -1.45 -11.78 -12.76
N LEU A 65 -1.01 -10.72 -12.07
CA LEU A 65 -1.84 -9.86 -11.25
C LEU A 65 -1.54 -8.39 -11.62
N TYR A 66 -2.54 -7.54 -11.57
CA TYR A 66 -2.32 -6.09 -11.64
C TYR A 66 -1.49 -5.63 -10.42
N PRO A 67 -0.84 -4.45 -10.47
CA PRO A 67 -0.03 -3.96 -9.34
C PRO A 67 -0.89 -3.78 -8.09
N LEU A 68 -0.44 -4.32 -6.97
CA LEU A 68 -1.05 -4.06 -5.66
C LEU A 68 -0.37 -2.85 -5.02
N TYR A 69 -1.14 -1.80 -4.76
CA TYR A 69 -0.65 -0.63 -4.03
C TYR A 69 -0.85 -0.83 -2.53
N GLU A 70 0.20 -0.54 -1.77
CA GLU A 70 0.18 -0.58 -0.30
C GLU A 70 0.40 0.82 0.28
N PHE A 71 -0.54 1.26 1.09
CA PHE A 71 -0.51 2.50 1.86
C PHE A 71 -0.07 2.18 3.28
N ASN A 72 1.17 2.53 3.63
CA ASN A 72 1.70 2.38 4.97
C ASN A 72 1.77 3.74 5.67
N SER A 73 1.21 3.87 6.86
CA SER A 73 1.27 5.12 7.62
C SER A 73 1.21 4.83 9.13
N SER A 74 2.31 5.07 9.84
CA SER A 74 2.41 4.64 11.24
C SER A 74 3.26 5.53 12.16
N ARG A 75 3.64 6.73 11.74
CA ARG A 75 4.41 7.64 12.59
C ARG A 75 3.53 8.76 13.16
N LEU A 76 2.63 8.44 14.08
CA LEU A 76 1.80 9.46 14.75
C LEU A 76 2.53 10.14 15.92
N THR A 77 3.08 9.35 16.86
CA THR A 77 3.73 9.87 18.08
C THR A 77 5.14 9.33 18.30
N ASN A 78 5.55 8.34 17.52
CA ASN A 78 6.81 7.65 17.71
C ASN A 78 8.02 8.59 17.58
N GLN A 79 8.94 8.53 18.55
CA GLN A 79 10.24 9.18 18.48
C GLN A 79 11.23 8.37 17.66
N HIS A 80 11.22 7.03 17.83
CA HIS A 80 12.01 6.12 17.01
C HIS A 80 11.47 6.06 15.58
N VAL A 81 12.37 6.15 14.61
CA VAL A 81 12.03 6.11 13.19
C VAL A 81 12.88 5.09 12.44
N HIS A 82 12.32 4.54 11.39
CA HIS A 82 13.06 3.72 10.44
C HIS A 82 13.48 4.58 9.22
N PRO A 83 14.61 4.25 8.56
CA PRO A 83 15.07 4.99 7.38
C PRO A 83 14.02 4.94 6.25
N GLU A 84 14.04 5.97 5.42
CA GLU A 84 13.28 5.98 4.16
C GLU A 84 13.73 4.84 3.25
N MET A 85 12.82 4.31 2.44
CA MET A 85 13.05 3.11 1.64
C MET A 85 13.16 3.46 0.15
N ALA A 86 14.34 3.29 -0.42
CA ALA A 86 14.60 3.57 -1.83
C ALA A 86 13.77 2.70 -2.81
N GLY A 87 13.27 1.55 -2.35
CA GLY A 87 12.41 0.67 -3.16
C GLY A 87 10.92 1.01 -3.14
N ALA A 88 10.50 1.95 -2.29
CA ALA A 88 9.13 2.47 -2.28
C ALA A 88 8.94 3.49 -3.42
N GLU A 89 7.71 3.63 -3.93
CA GLU A 89 7.40 4.75 -4.84
C GLU A 89 7.54 6.08 -4.12
N PHE A 90 7.22 6.11 -2.82
CA PHE A 90 7.45 7.23 -1.93
C PHE A 90 7.67 6.74 -0.51
N SER A 91 8.56 7.40 0.24
CA SER A 91 8.83 7.13 1.65
C SER A 91 9.14 8.42 2.40
N TYR A 92 8.59 8.57 3.62
CA TYR A 92 8.74 9.77 4.43
C TYR A 92 8.85 9.44 5.91
N ASN A 93 9.94 9.95 6.54
CA ASN A 93 10.19 9.75 7.97
C ASN A 93 10.64 11.02 8.71
N LYS A 94 10.68 12.19 8.06
CA LYS A 94 11.26 13.42 8.63
C LYS A 94 10.48 13.96 9.82
N LYS A 95 9.13 13.87 9.76
CA LYS A 95 8.24 14.29 10.85
C LYS A 95 7.14 13.26 11.06
N GLN A 96 6.41 13.39 12.19
CA GLN A 96 5.17 12.65 12.41
C GLN A 96 4.22 12.91 11.25
N SER A 97 3.53 11.88 10.83
CA SER A 97 2.64 11.94 9.67
C SER A 97 1.56 10.86 9.74
N PHE A 98 0.49 11.10 9.01
CA PHE A 98 -0.59 10.16 8.82
C PHE A 98 -1.02 10.14 7.35
N GLY A 99 -1.63 9.04 6.95
CA GLY A 99 -2.22 8.88 5.63
C GLY A 99 -3.72 9.14 5.63
N ILE A 100 -4.20 9.79 4.58
CA ILE A 100 -5.63 9.88 4.25
C ILE A 100 -5.83 9.08 2.98
N VAL A 101 -6.84 8.21 2.96
CA VAL A 101 -7.26 7.48 1.77
C VAL A 101 -8.69 7.90 1.44
N GLU A 102 -8.87 8.46 0.28
CA GLU A 102 -10.14 8.99 -0.20
C GLU A 102 -10.56 8.25 -1.46
N PHE A 103 -11.82 7.82 -1.51
CA PHE A 103 -12.37 7.08 -2.63
C PHE A 103 -13.40 7.95 -3.35
N ASP A 104 -13.18 8.22 -4.63
CA ASP A 104 -14.20 8.78 -5.53
C ASP A 104 -14.81 7.67 -6.38
N THR A 105 -16.06 7.35 -6.11
CA THR A 105 -16.82 6.34 -6.86
C THR A 105 -17.90 6.95 -7.76
N THR A 106 -17.88 8.26 -7.96
CA THR A 106 -18.88 9.00 -8.73
C THR A 106 -18.55 9.09 -10.22
N THR A 107 -17.28 8.82 -10.58
CA THR A 107 -16.79 8.90 -11.96
C THR A 107 -16.94 7.57 -12.68
N SER A 108 -16.83 7.58 -14.01
CA SER A 108 -16.88 6.38 -14.86
C SER A 108 -15.68 5.43 -14.61
N ASP A 109 -14.52 5.98 -14.23
CA ASP A 109 -13.36 5.24 -13.73
C ASP A 109 -13.07 5.70 -12.31
N PRO A 110 -13.65 5.04 -11.29
CA PRO A 110 -13.48 5.42 -9.89
C PRO A 110 -12.01 5.52 -9.49
N THR A 111 -11.67 6.45 -8.59
CA THR A 111 -10.31 6.64 -8.13
C THR A 111 -10.17 6.45 -6.63
N VAL A 112 -8.95 6.18 -6.20
CA VAL A 112 -8.52 6.27 -4.81
C VAL A 112 -7.31 7.18 -4.72
N GLU A 113 -7.37 8.18 -3.86
CA GLU A 113 -6.24 9.08 -3.57
C GLU A 113 -5.64 8.73 -2.21
N TYR A 114 -4.33 8.52 -2.16
CA TYR A 114 -3.57 8.42 -0.92
C TYR A 114 -2.75 9.68 -0.72
N ARG A 115 -3.01 10.40 0.39
CA ARG A 115 -2.29 11.61 0.79
C ARG A 115 -1.54 11.39 2.09
N ILE A 116 -0.31 11.88 2.16
CA ILE A 116 0.49 11.89 3.40
C ILE A 116 0.54 13.31 3.92
N ILE A 117 0.05 13.50 5.14
CA ILE A 117 0.00 14.80 5.84
C ILE A 117 0.95 14.72 7.05
N ASN A 118 1.82 15.71 7.21
CA ASN A 118 2.70 15.78 8.37
C ASN A 118 2.05 16.53 9.55
N ILE A 119 2.74 16.53 10.71
CA ILE A 119 2.26 17.18 11.94
C ILE A 119 2.04 18.70 11.79
N ASP A 120 2.68 19.34 10.81
CA ASP A 120 2.48 20.76 10.52
C ASP A 120 1.21 21.03 9.67
N GLY A 121 0.43 19.99 9.36
CA GLY A 121 -0.73 20.06 8.46
C GLY A 121 -0.35 20.15 6.98
N LYS A 122 0.93 19.96 6.63
CA LYS A 122 1.40 20.06 5.24
C LYS A 122 1.22 18.73 4.53
N GLN A 123 0.61 18.75 3.35
CA GLN A 123 0.61 17.61 2.43
C GLN A 123 2.01 17.41 1.87
N ILE A 124 2.57 16.24 2.12
CA ILE A 124 3.94 15.85 1.74
C ILE A 124 3.93 15.10 0.42
N HIS A 125 2.90 14.28 0.21
CA HIS A 125 2.75 13.45 -0.99
C HIS A 125 1.28 13.22 -1.28
N SER A 126 0.98 13.01 -2.56
CA SER A 126 -0.33 12.54 -3.04
C SER A 126 -0.13 11.61 -4.22
N ARG A 127 -0.92 10.53 -4.27
CA ARG A 127 -1.01 9.62 -5.40
C ARG A 127 -2.47 9.22 -5.60
N GLU A 128 -3.00 9.58 -6.75
CA GLU A 128 -4.27 9.08 -7.22
C GLU A 128 -4.06 7.82 -8.06
N ILE A 129 -4.87 6.81 -7.85
CA ILE A 129 -4.86 5.52 -8.54
C ILE A 129 -6.24 5.31 -9.13
N ALA A 130 -6.33 5.25 -10.46
CA ALA A 130 -7.56 4.93 -11.14
C ALA A 130 -7.91 3.44 -10.98
N ARG A 131 -9.20 3.13 -10.96
CA ARG A 131 -9.69 1.74 -10.89
C ARG A 131 -9.16 0.88 -12.03
N SER A 132 -9.01 1.47 -13.22
CA SER A 132 -8.44 0.82 -14.40
C SER A 132 -6.98 0.38 -14.21
N GLU A 133 -6.16 1.11 -13.42
CA GLU A 133 -4.76 0.73 -13.13
C GLU A 133 -4.64 -0.57 -12.31
N ILE A 134 -5.70 -0.92 -11.56
CA ILE A 134 -5.75 -2.09 -10.67
C ILE A 134 -6.86 -3.06 -11.08
N THR A 135 -6.95 -3.27 -12.38
CA THR A 135 -7.91 -4.17 -13.03
C THR A 135 -7.17 -5.12 -13.96
N TYR A 136 -7.63 -6.37 -14.02
CA TYR A 136 -7.11 -7.31 -15.01
C TYR A 136 -7.41 -6.82 -16.42
N ASP A 137 -6.42 -6.91 -17.29
CA ASP A 137 -6.60 -6.60 -18.71
C ASP A 137 -7.70 -7.50 -19.31
N GLN A 138 -8.79 -6.89 -19.78
CA GLN A 138 -9.89 -7.60 -20.45
C GLN A 138 -9.49 -8.13 -21.86
N LYS A 139 -8.24 -7.88 -22.29
CA LYS A 139 -7.72 -8.23 -23.64
C LYS A 139 -7.18 -9.66 -23.74
N GLY A 140 -7.83 -10.63 -23.10
CA GLY A 140 -7.35 -12.02 -23.09
C GLY A 140 -8.43 -13.07 -22.91
N LYS A 141 -9.64 -12.83 -23.43
CA LYS A 141 -10.67 -13.89 -23.57
C LYS A 141 -11.08 -14.03 -25.02
#